data_3766cb9cf97c13cec3cbc93b000163ad
#
_entry.id   3766cb9cf97c13cec3cbc93b000163ad
#
_cell.length_a   1.000
_cell.length_b   1.000
_cell.length_c   1.000
_cell.angle_alpha   90.00
_cell.angle_beta   90.00
_cell.angle_gamma   90.00
#
_symmetry.space_group_name_H-M   'P 1'
#
loop_
_entity.id
_entity.type
_entity.pdbx_description
1 polymer ?
#
loop_
_entity_poly.entity_id
_entity_poly.type
_entity_poly.pdbx_seq_one_letter_code
_entity_poly.pdbx_strand_id
1 'polypeptide(L)'
;YVSWRIKAKDPKANIVVTPSDAIVLNVPEFRRVITQSLKFTSETDAIVTLGIKPNRPETGYGYIQADLSTSSPRNKEIFRIDTFREKPDLETAKRYIQQNNFFWNAGIFVWSVSTIVNAFRIYAPAISKVFEGLLNVYGTDKEQEMIDKLYPECEKISVDYAIMEKAEEIFVCPADFGWSDLGSWSSLLMH
;
A
#
# COMPACT_ATOMS: atom_id res chain seq x y z
N TYR A 1 -7.98 0.68 11.73
CA TYR A 1 -8.51 1.73 12.60
C TYR A 1 -8.59 3.08 11.87
N VAL A 2 -7.45 3.67 11.49
CA VAL A 2 -7.36 5.03 10.94
C VAL A 2 -8.34 5.26 9.76
N SER A 3 -8.49 4.28 8.87
CA SER A 3 -9.39 4.38 7.72
C SER A 3 -10.87 4.54 8.13
N TRP A 4 -11.32 3.80 9.14
CA TRP A 4 -12.69 3.94 9.66
C TRP A 4 -12.90 5.27 10.36
N ARG A 5 -11.92 5.72 11.13
CA ARG A 5 -11.97 7.01 11.80
C ARG A 5 -12.03 8.18 10.81
N ILE A 6 -11.21 8.13 9.75
CA ILE A 6 -11.25 9.14 8.68
C ILE A 6 -12.58 9.08 7.95
N LYS A 7 -13.06 7.87 7.60
CA LYS A 7 -14.34 7.68 6.91
C LYS A 7 -15.53 8.24 7.70
N ALA A 8 -15.51 8.09 9.03
CA ALA A 8 -16.54 8.66 9.91
C ALA A 8 -16.57 10.20 9.85
N LYS A 9 -15.42 10.84 9.62
CA LYS A 9 -15.29 12.30 9.49
C LYS A 9 -15.51 12.79 8.07
N ASP A 10 -14.93 12.10 7.09
CA ASP A 10 -15.02 12.41 5.65
C ASP A 10 -15.09 11.11 4.83
N PRO A 11 -16.30 10.70 4.42
CA PRO A 11 -16.49 9.47 3.66
C PRO A 11 -15.92 9.52 2.23
N LYS A 12 -15.52 10.69 1.75
CA LYS A 12 -14.92 10.90 0.42
C LYS A 12 -13.40 11.08 0.47
N ALA A 13 -12.78 10.97 1.65
CA ALA A 13 -11.35 11.15 1.80
C ALA A 13 -10.54 10.14 0.98
N ASN A 14 -9.42 10.60 0.43
CA ASN A 14 -8.35 9.75 -0.09
C ASN A 14 -7.18 9.77 0.89
N ILE A 15 -6.54 8.63 1.06
CA ILE A 15 -5.47 8.43 2.04
C ILE A 15 -4.20 8.02 1.32
N VAL A 16 -3.08 8.61 1.73
CA VAL A 16 -1.74 8.11 1.47
C VAL A 16 -1.21 7.51 2.78
N VAL A 17 -0.78 6.26 2.72
CA VAL A 17 -0.08 5.58 3.81
C VAL A 17 1.37 5.44 3.41
N THR A 18 2.29 5.90 4.25
CA THR A 18 3.73 5.85 3.99
C THR A 18 4.48 5.46 5.26
N PRO A 19 5.56 4.65 5.14
CA PRO A 19 6.49 4.45 6.24
C PRO A 19 7.10 5.79 6.66
N SER A 20 7.35 5.96 7.97
CA SER A 20 7.91 7.20 8.52
C SER A 20 9.44 7.25 8.45
N ASP A 21 10.09 6.13 8.14
CA ASP A 21 11.54 5.90 8.18
C ASP A 21 12.16 5.64 6.79
N ALA A 22 11.38 5.75 5.72
CA ALA A 22 11.90 5.62 4.36
C ALA A 22 12.55 6.92 3.87
N ILE A 23 13.61 6.79 3.06
CA ILE A 23 14.25 7.91 2.36
C ILE A 23 13.48 8.25 1.08
N VAL A 24 13.38 9.55 0.81
CA VAL A 24 12.90 10.13 -0.44
C VAL A 24 13.91 11.21 -0.86
N LEU A 25 14.71 10.95 -1.90
CA LEU A 25 15.74 11.88 -2.36
C LEU A 25 15.21 12.89 -3.38
N ASN A 26 14.32 12.47 -4.27
CA ASN A 26 13.70 13.33 -5.29
C ASN A 26 12.26 13.69 -4.87
N VAL A 27 12.13 14.73 -4.05
CA VAL A 27 10.84 15.22 -3.55
C VAL A 27 9.89 15.68 -4.65
N PRO A 28 10.32 16.38 -5.71
CA PRO A 28 9.44 16.73 -6.85
C PRO A 28 8.82 15.50 -7.51
N GLU A 29 9.60 14.47 -7.79
CA GLU A 29 9.09 13.22 -8.39
C GLU A 29 8.16 12.48 -7.42
N PHE A 30 8.51 12.38 -6.15
CA PHE A 30 7.63 11.81 -5.13
C PHE A 30 6.27 12.52 -5.11
N ARG A 31 6.28 13.86 -5.10
CA ARG A 31 5.04 14.66 -5.14
C ARG A 31 4.24 14.38 -6.39
N ARG A 32 4.89 14.27 -7.55
CA ARG A 32 4.23 13.98 -8.84
C ARG A 32 3.49 12.65 -8.79
N VAL A 33 4.16 11.56 -8.38
CA VAL A 33 3.55 10.21 -8.36
C VAL A 33 2.46 10.09 -7.31
N ILE A 34 2.60 10.73 -6.15
CA ILE A 34 1.54 10.77 -5.13
C ILE A 34 0.31 11.53 -5.64
N THR A 35 0.50 12.71 -6.24
CA THR A 35 -0.62 13.51 -6.77
C THR A 35 -1.38 12.75 -7.86
N GLN A 36 -0.66 12.10 -8.75
CA GLN A 36 -1.21 11.27 -9.82
C GLN A 36 -1.97 10.06 -9.27
N SER A 37 -1.43 9.38 -8.27
CA SER A 37 -2.08 8.25 -7.60
C SER A 37 -3.34 8.67 -6.83
N LEU A 38 -3.31 9.81 -6.13
CA LEU A 38 -4.48 10.39 -5.46
C LEU A 38 -5.60 10.73 -6.45
N LYS A 39 -5.25 11.35 -7.59
CA LYS A 39 -6.24 11.63 -8.64
C LYS A 39 -6.87 10.33 -9.14
N PHE A 40 -6.06 9.32 -9.41
CA PHE A 40 -6.54 8.03 -9.89
C PHE A 40 -7.49 7.35 -8.90
N THR A 41 -7.13 7.29 -7.62
CA THR A 41 -7.96 6.67 -6.57
C THR A 41 -9.19 7.50 -6.18
N SER A 42 -9.22 8.80 -6.49
CA SER A 42 -10.42 9.63 -6.31
C SER A 42 -11.49 9.37 -7.36
N GLU A 43 -11.10 8.79 -8.49
CA GLU A 43 -11.97 8.53 -9.66
C GLU A 43 -12.26 7.03 -9.87
N THR A 44 -11.65 6.16 -9.05
CA THR A 44 -11.75 4.69 -9.19
C THR A 44 -11.81 4.01 -7.83
N ASP A 45 -12.26 2.75 -7.80
CA ASP A 45 -12.20 1.90 -6.59
C ASP A 45 -10.88 1.15 -6.48
N ALA A 46 -9.80 1.71 -7.02
CA ALA A 46 -8.49 1.10 -7.04
C ALA A 46 -7.71 1.30 -5.74
N ILE A 47 -6.88 0.32 -5.41
CA ILE A 47 -5.77 0.43 -4.47
C ILE A 47 -4.50 0.64 -5.31
N VAL A 48 -3.73 1.67 -5.03
CA VAL A 48 -2.47 1.95 -5.71
C VAL A 48 -1.32 1.79 -4.73
N THR A 49 -0.25 1.10 -5.15
CA THR A 49 1.04 1.13 -4.47
C THR A 49 2.12 1.73 -5.37
N LEU A 50 3.16 2.30 -4.77
CA LEU A 50 4.32 2.77 -5.53
C LEU A 50 5.31 1.63 -5.72
N GLY A 51 5.78 1.47 -6.96
CA GLY A 51 6.73 0.43 -7.35
C GLY A 51 8.10 1.00 -7.70
N ILE A 52 9.15 0.46 -7.11
CA ILE A 52 10.54 0.88 -7.36
C ILE A 52 11.23 -0.16 -8.22
N LYS A 53 11.95 0.27 -9.25
CA LYS A 53 12.68 -0.65 -10.13
C LYS A 53 13.77 -1.37 -9.35
N PRO A 54 13.76 -2.72 -9.28
CA PRO A 54 14.79 -3.47 -8.59
C PRO A 54 16.18 -3.31 -9.26
N ASN A 55 17.21 -3.15 -8.45
CA ASN A 55 18.60 -3.11 -8.89
C ASN A 55 19.45 -4.25 -8.31
N ARG A 56 18.88 -5.07 -7.40
CA ARG A 56 19.50 -6.24 -6.78
C ARG A 56 18.42 -7.24 -6.35
N PRO A 57 18.75 -8.53 -6.14
CA PRO A 57 17.81 -9.54 -5.68
C PRO A 57 17.59 -9.44 -4.15
N GLU A 58 16.83 -8.43 -3.72
CA GLU A 58 16.51 -8.21 -2.31
C GLU A 58 15.42 -9.18 -1.83
N THR A 59 15.66 -9.88 -0.73
CA THR A 59 14.72 -10.84 -0.15
C THR A 59 13.90 -10.27 1.01
N GLY A 60 14.24 -9.07 1.46
CA GLY A 60 13.53 -8.36 2.52
C GLY A 60 12.32 -7.55 2.03
N TYR A 61 12.14 -7.42 0.70
CA TYR A 61 11.09 -6.60 0.10
C TYR A 61 9.99 -7.43 -0.55
N GLY A 62 8.80 -6.84 -0.66
CA GLY A 62 7.75 -7.33 -1.53
C GLY A 62 8.06 -7.02 -3.00
N TYR A 63 7.66 -7.93 -3.89
CA TYR A 63 7.76 -7.79 -5.34
C TYR A 63 6.39 -7.73 -5.98
N ILE A 64 6.26 -6.85 -6.94
CA ILE A 64 5.03 -6.58 -7.69
C ILE A 64 5.30 -6.89 -9.15
N GLN A 65 4.55 -7.80 -9.74
CA GLN A 65 4.53 -7.99 -11.19
C GLN A 65 3.43 -7.13 -11.80
N ALA A 66 3.81 -6.24 -12.72
CA ALA A 66 2.88 -5.37 -13.41
C ALA A 66 2.58 -5.88 -14.82
N ASP A 67 1.35 -5.80 -15.25
CA ASP A 67 0.98 -5.91 -16.66
C ASP A 67 1.33 -4.60 -17.39
N LEU A 68 2.54 -4.51 -17.90
CA LEU A 68 3.01 -3.33 -18.64
C LEU A 68 2.37 -3.19 -20.04
N SER A 69 1.68 -4.21 -20.54
CA SER A 69 0.98 -4.17 -21.82
C SER A 69 -0.34 -3.42 -21.72
N THR A 70 -0.93 -3.37 -20.53
CA THR A 70 -2.24 -2.79 -20.27
C THR A 70 -2.15 -1.71 -19.20
N SER A 71 -1.86 -0.48 -19.63
CA SER A 71 -1.97 0.66 -18.73
C SER A 71 -3.44 1.00 -18.49
N SER A 72 -3.72 1.62 -17.33
CA SER A 72 -5.07 2.08 -17.05
C SER A 72 -5.54 3.10 -18.09
N PRO A 73 -6.79 3.01 -18.61
CA PRO A 73 -7.34 4.01 -19.51
C PRO A 73 -7.34 5.44 -18.94
N ARG A 74 -7.39 5.56 -17.60
CA ARG A 74 -7.42 6.85 -16.90
C ARG A 74 -6.04 7.42 -16.61
N ASN A 75 -5.01 6.57 -16.57
CA ASN A 75 -3.63 7.00 -16.36
C ASN A 75 -2.66 5.98 -16.97
N LYS A 76 -1.89 6.41 -17.97
CA LYS A 76 -0.98 5.54 -18.73
C LYS A 76 0.28 5.13 -17.95
N GLU A 77 0.54 5.75 -16.80
CA GLU A 77 1.68 5.43 -15.92
C GLU A 77 1.26 4.54 -14.73
N ILE A 78 -0.01 4.13 -14.66
CA ILE A 78 -0.54 3.24 -13.61
C ILE A 78 -0.97 1.93 -14.26
N PHE A 79 -0.40 0.83 -13.77
CA PHE A 79 -0.56 -0.51 -14.34
C PHE A 79 -1.26 -1.43 -13.36
N ARG A 80 -2.08 -2.35 -13.86
CA ARG A 80 -2.65 -3.41 -13.06
C ARG A 80 -1.56 -4.34 -12.54
N ILE A 81 -1.73 -4.84 -11.32
CA ILE A 81 -0.84 -5.84 -10.74
C ILE A 81 -1.35 -7.23 -11.09
N ASP A 82 -0.49 -8.04 -11.70
CA ASP A 82 -0.75 -9.45 -11.97
C ASP A 82 -0.47 -10.32 -10.75
N THR A 83 0.64 -10.02 -10.05
CA THR A 83 1.10 -10.80 -8.90
C THR A 83 1.76 -9.88 -7.88
N PHE A 84 1.43 -10.10 -6.61
CA PHE A 84 2.10 -9.53 -5.47
C PHE A 84 2.73 -10.65 -4.65
N ARG A 85 4.03 -10.54 -4.32
CA ARG A 85 4.76 -11.54 -3.56
C ARG A 85 5.61 -10.90 -2.48
N GLU A 86 5.25 -11.13 -1.23
CA GLU A 86 6.01 -10.62 -0.09
C GLU A 86 7.21 -11.52 0.20
N LYS A 87 8.40 -10.93 0.31
CA LYS A 87 9.65 -11.55 0.75
C LYS A 87 9.96 -12.90 0.10
N PRO A 88 10.21 -12.94 -1.22
CA PRO A 88 10.55 -14.19 -1.93
C PRO A 88 11.92 -14.72 -1.49
N ASP A 89 12.18 -15.99 -1.78
CA ASP A 89 13.53 -16.54 -1.67
C ASP A 89 14.49 -15.92 -2.70
N LEU A 90 15.81 -16.10 -2.47
CA LEU A 90 16.86 -15.50 -3.30
C LEU A 90 16.78 -15.91 -4.78
N GLU A 91 16.49 -17.16 -5.06
CA GLU A 91 16.42 -17.66 -6.44
C GLU A 91 15.20 -17.08 -7.17
N THR A 92 14.09 -16.93 -6.47
CA THR A 92 12.90 -16.26 -6.99
C THR A 92 13.18 -14.77 -7.21
N ALA A 93 13.82 -14.08 -6.27
CA ALA A 93 14.20 -12.67 -6.43
C ALA A 93 15.14 -12.45 -7.62
N LYS A 94 16.13 -13.33 -7.84
CA LYS A 94 17.02 -13.29 -9.02
C LYS A 94 16.23 -13.43 -10.33
N ARG A 95 15.24 -14.31 -10.38
CA ARG A 95 14.36 -14.45 -11.57
C ARG A 95 13.53 -13.20 -11.82
N TYR A 96 13.02 -12.57 -10.77
CA TYR A 96 12.20 -11.37 -10.90
C TYR A 96 12.96 -10.19 -11.46
N ILE A 97 14.21 -9.95 -11.02
CA ILE A 97 15.01 -8.83 -11.54
C ILE A 97 15.43 -8.99 -13.00
N GLN A 98 15.42 -10.23 -13.54
CA GLN A 98 15.70 -10.48 -14.95
C GLN A 98 14.50 -10.11 -15.85
N GLN A 99 13.32 -9.95 -15.26
CA GLN A 99 12.11 -9.55 -15.95
C GLN A 99 11.89 -8.04 -15.78
N ASN A 100 11.55 -7.35 -16.85
CA ASN A 100 11.42 -5.88 -16.82
C ASN A 100 10.13 -5.37 -16.18
N ASN A 101 9.20 -6.27 -15.82
CA ASN A 101 7.88 -5.94 -15.29
C ASN A 101 7.73 -6.18 -13.78
N PHE A 102 8.84 -6.44 -13.07
CA PHE A 102 8.83 -6.52 -11.60
C PHE A 102 9.33 -5.21 -10.96
N PHE A 103 8.68 -4.86 -9.86
CA PHE A 103 8.99 -3.71 -9.02
C PHE A 103 9.05 -4.12 -7.55
N TRP A 104 9.88 -3.46 -6.74
CA TRP A 104 9.77 -3.54 -5.29
C TRP A 104 8.54 -2.77 -4.80
N ASN A 105 7.81 -3.33 -3.86
CA ASN A 105 6.79 -2.63 -3.13
C ASN A 105 7.43 -1.60 -2.20
N ALA A 106 7.21 -0.32 -2.43
CA ALA A 106 7.74 0.74 -1.58
C ALA A 106 7.05 0.83 -0.21
N GLY A 107 5.97 0.06 0.02
CA GLY A 107 5.15 0.17 1.22
C GLY A 107 4.35 1.47 1.30
N ILE A 108 4.25 2.18 0.18
CA ILE A 108 3.50 3.43 0.07
C ILE A 108 2.22 3.14 -0.70
N PHE A 109 1.08 3.33 -0.04
CA PHE A 109 -0.24 2.99 -0.57
C PHE A 109 -1.12 4.22 -0.69
N VAL A 110 -1.94 4.24 -1.74
CA VAL A 110 -2.93 5.28 -1.98
C VAL A 110 -4.28 4.64 -2.28
N TRP A 111 -5.32 5.08 -1.59
CA TRP A 111 -6.69 4.58 -1.74
C TRP A 111 -7.73 5.55 -1.24
N SER A 112 -8.97 5.42 -1.68
CA SER A 112 -10.10 6.07 -1.00
C SER A 112 -10.44 5.32 0.30
N VAL A 113 -10.95 6.05 1.30
CA VAL A 113 -11.41 5.40 2.55
C VAL A 113 -12.50 4.37 2.30
N SER A 114 -13.35 4.60 1.30
CA SER A 114 -14.40 3.66 0.91
C SER A 114 -13.83 2.39 0.33
N THR A 115 -12.86 2.50 -0.57
CA THR A 115 -12.18 1.35 -1.20
C THR A 115 -11.50 0.46 -0.15
N ILE A 116 -10.68 1.05 0.72
CA ILE A 116 -9.93 0.24 1.70
C ILE A 116 -10.85 -0.38 2.76
N VAL A 117 -11.86 0.34 3.24
CA VAL A 117 -12.83 -0.24 4.19
C VAL A 117 -13.59 -1.40 3.54
N ASN A 118 -13.99 -1.27 2.27
CA ASN A 118 -14.63 -2.37 1.54
C ASN A 118 -13.68 -3.56 1.33
N ALA A 119 -12.41 -3.31 1.01
CA ALA A 119 -11.41 -4.37 0.91
C ALA A 119 -11.25 -5.14 2.23
N PHE A 120 -11.21 -4.46 3.37
CA PHE A 120 -11.19 -5.12 4.68
C PHE A 120 -12.46 -5.95 4.94
N ARG A 121 -13.64 -5.48 4.52
CA ARG A 121 -14.89 -6.26 4.64
C ARG A 121 -14.82 -7.58 3.88
N ILE A 122 -14.22 -7.57 2.70
CA ILE A 122 -14.13 -8.74 1.83
C ILE A 122 -13.00 -9.68 2.27
N TYR A 123 -11.80 -9.15 2.48
CA TYR A 123 -10.58 -9.96 2.64
C TYR A 123 -10.13 -10.16 4.09
N ALA A 124 -10.59 -9.32 5.02
CA ALA A 124 -10.30 -9.40 6.45
C ALA A 124 -11.52 -9.05 7.32
N PRO A 125 -12.65 -9.79 7.17
CA PRO A 125 -13.94 -9.44 7.77
C PRO A 125 -13.90 -9.38 9.31
N ALA A 126 -13.06 -10.18 9.97
CA ALA A 126 -12.91 -10.14 11.42
C ALA A 126 -12.37 -8.79 11.91
N ILE A 127 -11.35 -8.23 11.21
CA ILE A 127 -10.80 -6.91 11.51
C ILE A 127 -11.85 -5.82 11.21
N SER A 128 -12.52 -5.92 10.06
CA SER A 128 -13.57 -4.97 9.68
C SER A 128 -14.68 -4.91 10.74
N LYS A 129 -15.15 -6.06 11.23
CA LYS A 129 -16.21 -6.14 12.23
C LYS A 129 -15.87 -5.38 13.51
N VAL A 130 -14.61 -5.49 13.98
CA VAL A 130 -14.14 -4.77 15.17
C VAL A 130 -14.28 -3.26 14.97
N PHE A 131 -13.74 -2.70 13.89
CA PHE A 131 -13.73 -1.25 13.68
C PHE A 131 -15.09 -0.70 13.24
N GLU A 132 -15.93 -1.47 12.57
CA GLU A 132 -17.32 -1.08 12.29
C GLU A 132 -18.17 -1.01 13.55
N GLY A 133 -17.90 -1.84 14.55
CA GLY A 133 -18.52 -1.76 15.87
C GLY A 133 -18.23 -0.47 16.62
N LEU A 134 -17.23 0.30 16.20
CA LEU A 134 -16.83 1.57 16.82
C LEU A 134 -17.38 2.82 16.12
N LEU A 135 -18.25 2.69 15.13
CA LEU A 135 -18.74 3.84 14.34
C LEU A 135 -19.37 4.94 15.19
N ASN A 136 -20.07 4.58 16.28
CA ASN A 136 -20.70 5.54 17.18
C ASN A 136 -19.76 6.12 18.24
N VAL A 137 -18.51 5.69 18.26
CA VAL A 137 -17.50 6.04 19.28
C VAL A 137 -16.44 6.98 18.70
N TYR A 138 -16.21 6.93 17.39
CA TYR A 138 -15.22 7.80 16.74
C TYR A 138 -15.47 9.28 16.98
N GLY A 139 -14.45 9.98 17.45
CA GLY A 139 -14.49 11.40 17.78
C GLY A 139 -15.10 11.72 19.14
N THR A 140 -15.40 10.72 19.97
CA THR A 140 -15.90 10.89 21.35
C THR A 140 -14.79 10.63 22.38
N ASP A 141 -15.02 11.04 23.65
CA ASP A 141 -14.10 10.79 24.76
C ASP A 141 -13.89 9.30 25.08
N LYS A 142 -14.78 8.43 24.58
CA LYS A 142 -14.71 6.97 24.75
C LYS A 142 -13.87 6.27 23.69
N GLU A 143 -13.44 6.97 22.65
CA GLU A 143 -12.75 6.37 21.51
C GLU A 143 -11.49 5.62 21.95
N GLN A 144 -10.62 6.27 22.74
CA GLN A 144 -9.34 5.69 23.16
C GLN A 144 -9.56 4.44 24.03
N GLU A 145 -10.46 4.49 24.99
CA GLU A 145 -10.79 3.33 25.88
C GLU A 145 -11.24 2.13 25.04
N MET A 146 -12.12 2.35 24.06
CA MET A 146 -12.63 1.27 23.20
C MET A 146 -11.57 0.72 22.28
N ILE A 147 -10.68 1.56 21.73
CA ILE A 147 -9.55 1.12 20.90
C ILE A 147 -8.58 0.27 21.74
N ASP A 148 -8.20 0.73 22.93
CA ASP A 148 -7.29 0.00 23.82
C ASP A 148 -7.84 -1.38 24.19
N LYS A 149 -9.15 -1.52 24.29
CA LYS A 149 -9.84 -2.77 24.59
C LYS A 149 -9.90 -3.71 23.38
N LEU A 150 -10.22 -3.21 22.19
CA LEU A 150 -10.58 -4.04 21.03
C LEU A 150 -9.43 -4.25 20.05
N TYR A 151 -8.49 -3.31 19.94
CA TYR A 151 -7.36 -3.43 19.03
C TYR A 151 -6.47 -4.66 19.31
N PRO A 152 -6.18 -5.04 20.57
CA PRO A 152 -5.42 -6.25 20.88
C PRO A 152 -6.09 -7.55 20.45
N GLU A 153 -7.40 -7.55 20.23
CA GLU A 153 -8.17 -8.72 19.77
C GLU A 153 -8.07 -8.92 18.25
N CYS A 154 -7.57 -7.90 17.52
CA CYS A 154 -7.40 -8.02 16.08
C CYS A 154 -6.27 -8.99 15.72
N GLU A 155 -6.47 -9.71 14.61
CA GLU A 155 -5.43 -10.53 14.02
C GLU A 155 -4.19 -9.67 13.71
N LYS A 156 -3.00 -10.17 14.07
CA LYS A 156 -1.71 -9.53 13.75
C LYS A 156 -1.30 -9.89 12.33
N ILE A 157 -1.72 -9.11 11.38
CA ILE A 157 -1.45 -9.31 9.96
C ILE A 157 -1.13 -7.97 9.30
N SER A 158 -0.15 -7.93 8.37
CA SER A 158 0.13 -6.74 7.58
C SER A 158 -0.94 -6.55 6.49
N VAL A 159 -1.08 -5.31 6.00
CA VAL A 159 -1.97 -5.00 4.87
C VAL A 159 -1.55 -5.75 3.60
N ASP A 160 -0.25 -6.03 3.45
CA ASP A 160 0.29 -6.79 2.32
C ASP A 160 -0.34 -8.19 2.24
N TYR A 161 -0.32 -8.93 3.35
CA TYR A 161 -0.94 -10.26 3.42
C TYR A 161 -2.47 -10.23 3.53
N ALA A 162 -3.01 -9.24 4.23
CA ALA A 162 -4.45 -9.18 4.46
C ALA A 162 -5.22 -8.77 3.20
N ILE A 163 -4.67 -7.85 2.40
CA ILE A 163 -5.34 -7.19 1.29
C ILE A 163 -4.56 -7.35 -0.02
N MET A 164 -3.25 -6.95 -0.06
CA MET A 164 -2.52 -6.80 -1.32
C MET A 164 -2.32 -8.12 -2.07
N GLU A 165 -2.14 -9.23 -1.37
CA GLU A 165 -2.02 -10.56 -2.01
C GLU A 165 -3.36 -11.15 -2.49
N LYS A 166 -4.50 -10.55 -2.10
CA LYS A 166 -5.83 -11.13 -2.31
C LYS A 166 -6.74 -10.28 -3.18
N ALA A 167 -6.58 -8.97 -3.15
CA ALA A 167 -7.48 -8.05 -3.83
C ALA A 167 -7.22 -8.03 -5.35
N GLU A 168 -8.28 -7.85 -6.13
CA GLU A 168 -8.21 -7.92 -7.60
C GLU A 168 -7.94 -6.56 -8.25
N GLU A 169 -8.42 -5.47 -7.67
CA GLU A 169 -8.29 -4.10 -8.21
C GLU A 169 -7.10 -3.37 -7.59
N ILE A 170 -5.90 -3.97 -7.76
CA ILE A 170 -4.64 -3.40 -7.28
C ILE A 170 -3.81 -2.95 -8.47
N PHE A 171 -3.23 -1.76 -8.33
CA PHE A 171 -2.42 -1.11 -9.35
C PHE A 171 -1.08 -0.68 -8.77
N VAL A 172 -0.07 -0.62 -9.63
CA VAL A 172 1.24 -0.06 -9.32
C VAL A 172 1.48 1.21 -10.14
N CYS A 173 2.00 2.22 -9.46
CA CYS A 173 2.57 3.41 -10.08
C CYS A 173 4.10 3.29 -9.99
N PRO A 174 4.80 2.94 -11.09
CA PRO A 174 6.26 2.93 -11.11
C PRO A 174 6.80 4.33 -10.80
N ALA A 175 7.84 4.39 -9.96
CA ALA A 175 8.41 5.63 -9.50
C ALA A 175 9.93 5.53 -9.33
N ASP A 176 10.62 6.65 -9.54
CA ASP A 176 12.05 6.79 -9.34
C ASP A 176 12.35 8.08 -8.57
N PHE A 177 12.16 8.02 -7.26
CA PHE A 177 12.40 9.16 -6.36
C PHE A 177 13.54 8.92 -5.37
N GLY A 178 14.43 7.97 -5.65
CA GLY A 178 15.55 7.65 -4.76
C GLY A 178 15.05 7.08 -3.43
N TRP A 179 14.22 6.03 -3.51
CA TRP A 179 13.65 5.36 -2.35
C TRP A 179 14.62 4.38 -1.70
N SER A 180 14.63 4.35 -0.36
CA SER A 180 15.19 3.26 0.46
C SER A 180 14.40 3.14 1.74
N ASP A 181 14.19 1.90 2.19
CA ASP A 181 13.54 1.61 3.47
C ASP A 181 14.48 1.70 4.68
N LEU A 182 15.79 1.86 4.44
CA LEU A 182 16.85 1.86 5.46
C LEU A 182 16.84 0.62 6.38
N GLY A 183 16.19 -0.46 5.97
CA GLY A 183 15.96 -1.65 6.77
C GLY A 183 17.19 -2.53 7.00
N SER A 184 18.34 -2.17 6.41
CA SER A 184 19.60 -2.90 6.55
C SER A 184 20.81 -1.96 6.61
N TRP A 185 21.91 -2.40 7.26
CA TRP A 185 23.18 -1.68 7.26
C TRP A 185 23.70 -1.42 5.83
N SER A 186 23.46 -2.35 4.92
CA SER A 186 23.83 -2.20 3.50
C SER A 186 23.07 -1.07 2.83
N SER A 187 21.77 -0.90 3.12
CA SER A 187 20.97 0.22 2.58
C SER A 187 21.40 1.57 3.17
N LEU A 188 21.81 1.61 4.43
CA LEU A 188 22.35 2.82 5.07
C LEU A 188 23.68 3.28 4.47
N LEU A 189 24.55 2.35 4.06
CA LEU A 189 25.86 2.66 3.48
C LEU A 189 25.80 3.14 2.03
N MET A 190 24.65 2.97 1.35
CA MET A 190 24.45 3.41 -0.03
C MET A 190 23.92 4.86 -0.15
N HIS A 191 23.60 5.50 0.95
CA HIS A 191 23.09 6.86 1.06
C HIS A 191 23.94 7.71 2.01
#